data_df322fc6d7f12ac059c6c9822a68a45d
#
_entry.id   df322fc6d7f12ac059c6c9822a68a45d
#
_cell.length_a   1.000
_cell.length_b   1.000
_cell.length_c   1.000
_cell.angle_alpha   90.00
_cell.angle_beta   90.00
_cell.angle_gamma   90.00
#
_symmetry.space_group_name_H-M   'P 1'
#
loop_
_entity.id
_entity.type
_entity.pdbx_description
1 polymer ?
#
loop_
_entity_poly.entity_id
_entity_poly.type
_entity_poly.pdbx_seq_one_letter_code
_entity_poly.pdbx_strand_id
1 'polypeptide(L)'
;SGESSSPFYLENKMKLLPRSAFGQTVFLVGSLLLINQIVSYIVILIYIFDPSVQQINSLMASQVKVIFIDEKNKGDGPPQLSQEFTKATNIQILSQRDAEIQGLMNAAQYLYFSDQMSQKLGGPAEVRISQGEPSYFWVRPPQAPKHWVKIPLDGFEQKSFSPLVIYLVAIGVLSVAGGWVFARQLNRPLKALQYAAEEVGRGEFPEQL
;
A
#
# COMPACT_ATOMS: atom_id res chain seq x y z
N SER A 1 44.00 -39.68 -23.58
CA SER A 1 42.99 -39.52 -22.52
C SER A 1 42.59 -38.05 -22.46
N GLY A 2 41.62 -37.69 -23.27
CA GLY A 2 41.08 -36.35 -23.32
C GLY A 2 39.63 -36.42 -22.93
N GLU A 3 39.26 -35.85 -21.76
CA GLU A 3 37.90 -35.63 -21.36
C GLU A 3 37.42 -34.33 -21.97
N SER A 4 36.51 -34.46 -22.91
CA SER A 4 35.72 -33.35 -23.44
C SER A 4 34.59 -33.01 -22.47
N SER A 5 34.76 -31.98 -21.65
CA SER A 5 33.69 -31.39 -20.93
C SER A 5 32.85 -30.49 -21.84
N SER A 6 31.70 -30.98 -22.27
CA SER A 6 30.69 -30.24 -22.99
C SER A 6 30.12 -29.08 -22.16
N PRO A 7 30.01 -27.89 -22.75
CA PRO A 7 29.31 -26.78 -22.12
C PRO A 7 27.79 -26.91 -22.36
N PHE A 8 27.13 -27.68 -21.49
CA PHE A 8 25.67 -27.81 -21.52
C PHE A 8 25.05 -26.89 -20.46
N TYR A 9 25.32 -25.62 -20.52
CA TYR A 9 24.60 -24.63 -19.73
C TYR A 9 24.60 -23.29 -20.47
N LEU A 10 23.41 -22.72 -20.62
CA LEU A 10 23.03 -21.37 -21.03
C LEU A 10 22.39 -21.25 -22.43
N GLU A 11 21.35 -22.03 -22.68
CA GLU A 11 20.40 -21.65 -23.73
C GLU A 11 18.94 -21.80 -23.26
N ASN A 12 18.64 -21.25 -22.09
CA ASN A 12 17.28 -20.95 -21.72
C ASN A 12 17.02 -19.45 -21.93
N LYS A 13 17.27 -18.97 -23.17
CA LYS A 13 16.77 -17.65 -23.59
C LYS A 13 15.25 -17.68 -23.49
N MET A 14 14.74 -16.95 -22.54
CA MET A 14 13.32 -16.71 -22.31
C MET A 14 12.63 -16.34 -23.63
N LYS A 15 11.95 -17.31 -24.25
CA LYS A 15 11.08 -17.11 -25.42
C LYS A 15 9.77 -16.45 -24.98
N LEU A 16 9.86 -15.33 -24.26
CA LEU A 16 8.69 -14.55 -23.82
C LEU A 16 8.11 -13.65 -24.93
N LEU A 17 8.85 -13.48 -26.04
CA LEU A 17 8.37 -12.67 -27.15
C LEU A 17 7.64 -13.56 -28.16
N PRO A 18 6.36 -13.27 -28.43
CA PRO A 18 5.61 -13.98 -29.45
C PRO A 18 6.25 -13.76 -30.83
N ARG A 19 6.39 -14.83 -31.60
CA ARG A 19 7.06 -14.83 -32.92
C ARG A 19 6.22 -14.15 -34.02
N SER A 20 4.93 -13.92 -33.81
CA SER A 20 4.06 -13.23 -34.77
C SER A 20 4.09 -11.73 -34.56
N ALA A 21 4.08 -10.93 -35.62
CA ALA A 21 4.00 -9.46 -35.55
C ALA A 21 2.79 -9.01 -34.69
N PHE A 22 1.66 -9.71 -34.81
CA PHE A 22 0.50 -9.48 -33.99
C PHE A 22 0.77 -9.74 -32.50
N GLY A 23 1.37 -10.88 -32.16
CA GLY A 23 1.73 -11.19 -30.79
C GLY A 23 2.67 -10.15 -30.17
N GLN A 24 3.59 -9.60 -30.95
CA GLN A 24 4.47 -8.51 -30.51
C GLN A 24 3.68 -7.23 -30.22
N THR A 25 2.72 -6.86 -31.06
CA THR A 25 1.86 -5.69 -30.82
C THR A 25 1.00 -5.86 -29.58
N VAL A 26 0.38 -7.02 -29.39
CA VAL A 26 -0.41 -7.34 -28.20
C VAL A 26 0.45 -7.29 -26.93
N PHE A 27 1.64 -7.87 -26.99
CA PHE A 27 2.58 -7.86 -25.89
C PHE A 27 3.03 -6.42 -25.55
N LEU A 28 3.30 -5.60 -26.56
CA LEU A 28 3.72 -4.21 -26.38
C LEU A 28 2.59 -3.37 -25.75
N VAL A 29 1.36 -3.47 -26.26
CA VAL A 29 0.20 -2.77 -25.71
C VAL A 29 -0.10 -3.25 -24.29
N GLY A 30 -0.08 -4.56 -24.05
CA GLY A 30 -0.29 -5.13 -22.73
C GLY A 30 0.77 -4.69 -21.71
N SER A 31 2.04 -4.66 -22.14
CA SER A 31 3.15 -4.17 -21.29
C SER A 31 3.00 -2.69 -20.99
N LEU A 32 2.60 -1.86 -21.97
CA LEU A 32 2.38 -0.43 -21.76
C LEU A 32 1.25 -0.18 -20.77
N LEU A 33 0.14 -0.90 -20.89
CA LEU A 33 -0.97 -0.81 -19.93
C LEU A 33 -0.55 -1.23 -18.53
N LEU A 34 0.23 -2.29 -18.41
CA LEU A 34 0.74 -2.78 -17.13
C LEU A 34 1.69 -1.78 -16.48
N ILE A 35 2.61 -1.20 -17.25
CA ILE A 35 3.51 -0.15 -16.77
C ILE A 35 2.70 1.06 -16.29
N ASN A 36 1.74 1.53 -17.09
CA ASN A 36 0.86 2.64 -16.71
C ASN A 36 0.11 2.35 -15.41
N GLN A 37 -0.36 1.12 -15.23
CA GLN A 37 -1.04 0.70 -14.00
C GLN A 37 -0.11 0.73 -12.78
N ILE A 38 1.12 0.22 -12.92
CA ILE A 38 2.12 0.25 -11.86
C ILE A 38 2.47 1.70 -11.49
N VAL A 39 2.69 2.56 -12.48
CA VAL A 39 2.97 3.99 -12.26
C VAL A 39 1.81 4.66 -11.52
N SER A 40 0.57 4.39 -11.92
CA SER A 40 -0.62 4.92 -11.25
C SER A 40 -0.69 4.49 -9.78
N TYR A 41 -0.36 3.24 -9.46
CA TYR A 41 -0.32 2.77 -8.08
C TYR A 41 0.78 3.46 -7.26
N ILE A 42 1.97 3.63 -7.84
CA ILE A 42 3.07 4.33 -7.19
C ILE A 42 2.69 5.79 -6.89
N VAL A 43 2.06 6.48 -7.84
CA VAL A 43 1.59 7.85 -7.66
C VAL A 43 0.56 7.94 -6.53
N ILE A 44 -0.42 7.03 -6.48
CA ILE A 44 -1.42 7.00 -5.41
C ILE A 44 -0.76 6.75 -4.04
N LEU A 45 0.19 5.83 -3.97
CA LEU A 45 0.94 5.54 -2.75
C LEU A 45 1.69 6.78 -2.25
N ILE A 46 2.42 7.47 -3.12
CA ILE A 46 3.24 8.62 -2.74
C ILE A 46 2.39 9.85 -2.42
N TYR A 47 1.40 10.16 -3.25
CA TYR A 47 0.66 11.43 -3.15
C TYR A 47 -0.59 11.38 -2.27
N ILE A 48 -1.14 10.22 -2.00
CA ILE A 48 -2.35 10.08 -1.19
C ILE A 48 -2.04 9.41 0.15
N PHE A 49 -1.31 8.30 0.12
CA PHE A 49 -1.10 7.49 1.33
C PHE A 49 -0.11 8.14 2.28
N ASP A 50 1.06 8.56 1.80
CA ASP A 50 2.12 9.10 2.64
C ASP A 50 1.71 10.44 3.33
N PRO A 51 1.12 11.44 2.64
CA PRO A 51 0.64 12.65 3.29
C PRO A 51 -0.46 12.39 4.34
N SER A 52 -1.37 11.44 4.07
CA SER A 52 -2.45 11.10 5.01
C SER A 52 -1.90 10.52 6.30
N VAL A 53 -0.95 9.60 6.21
CA VAL A 53 -0.28 9.00 7.37
C VAL A 53 0.50 10.05 8.16
N GLN A 54 1.22 10.96 7.50
CA GLN A 54 1.94 12.04 8.15
C GLN A 54 1.00 13.01 8.87
N GLN A 55 -0.16 13.31 8.30
CA GLN A 55 -1.17 14.17 8.90
C GLN A 55 -1.75 13.54 10.16
N ILE A 56 -2.12 12.28 10.14
CA ILE A 56 -2.61 11.54 11.31
C ILE A 56 -1.56 11.57 12.41
N ASN A 57 -0.32 11.22 12.10
CA ASN A 57 0.75 11.21 13.09
C ASN A 57 1.03 12.62 13.66
N SER A 58 0.86 13.67 12.84
CA SER A 58 0.97 15.06 13.28
C SER A 58 -0.12 15.45 14.27
N LEU A 59 -1.35 15.05 14.00
CA LEU A 59 -2.49 15.30 14.90
C LEU A 59 -2.29 14.56 16.22
N MET A 60 -1.89 13.29 16.20
CA MET A 60 -1.61 12.52 17.40
C MET A 60 -0.46 13.12 18.21
N ALA A 61 0.64 13.53 17.56
CA ALA A 61 1.75 14.19 18.23
C ALA A 61 1.34 15.53 18.88
N SER A 62 0.47 16.29 18.22
CA SER A 62 -0.07 17.54 18.79
C SER A 62 -0.91 17.29 20.02
N GLN A 63 -1.78 16.28 20.01
CA GLN A 63 -2.55 15.88 21.18
C GLN A 63 -1.66 15.48 22.34
N VAL A 64 -0.64 14.64 22.11
CA VAL A 64 0.33 14.25 23.12
C VAL A 64 1.07 15.48 23.68
N LYS A 65 1.52 16.40 22.82
CA LYS A 65 2.19 17.62 23.28
C LYS A 65 1.30 18.48 24.19
N VAL A 66 0.06 18.71 23.79
CA VAL A 66 -0.89 19.52 24.59
C VAL A 66 -1.09 18.91 25.97
N ILE A 67 -1.24 17.60 26.06
CA ILE A 67 -1.37 16.87 27.32
C ILE A 67 -0.20 17.18 28.26
N PHE A 68 1.04 17.11 27.76
CA PHE A 68 2.23 17.28 28.59
C PHE A 68 2.66 18.75 28.79
N ILE A 69 2.19 19.70 27.99
CA ILE A 69 2.35 21.14 28.26
C ILE A 69 1.50 21.56 29.46
N ASP A 70 0.25 21.12 29.53
CA ASP A 70 -0.63 21.43 30.64
C ASP A 70 -0.14 20.81 31.96
N GLU A 71 0.44 19.63 31.88
CA GLU A 71 0.99 18.90 33.02
C GLU A 71 2.22 19.57 33.63
N LYS A 72 3.12 20.12 32.81
CA LYS A 72 4.31 20.83 33.27
C LYS A 72 3.96 22.01 34.19
N ASN A 73 2.74 22.50 34.12
CA ASN A 73 2.24 23.59 34.94
C ASN A 73 1.60 23.10 36.27
N LYS A 74 1.41 21.80 36.48
CA LYS A 74 0.69 21.23 37.63
C LYS A 74 1.57 20.65 38.75
N GLY A 75 2.91 20.61 38.58
CA GLY A 75 3.83 20.17 39.62
C GLY A 75 4.30 18.72 39.52
N ASP A 76 5.04 18.25 40.55
CA ASP A 76 5.87 17.02 40.55
C ASP A 76 5.06 15.69 40.71
N GLY A 77 3.78 15.66 40.39
CA GLY A 77 2.93 14.47 40.49
C GLY A 77 2.99 13.58 39.23
N PRO A 78 2.47 12.34 39.31
CA PRO A 78 2.31 11.51 38.14
C PRO A 78 1.31 12.19 37.16
N PRO A 79 1.56 12.10 35.82
CA PRO A 79 0.74 12.78 34.85
C PRO A 79 -0.73 12.30 34.94
N GLN A 80 -1.64 13.22 35.22
CA GLN A 80 -3.08 12.95 35.35
C GLN A 80 -3.90 13.91 34.50
N LEU A 81 -4.66 13.34 33.57
CA LEU A 81 -5.65 14.09 32.82
C LEU A 81 -6.84 14.44 33.69
N SER A 82 -7.45 15.62 33.46
CA SER A 82 -8.69 15.95 34.11
C SER A 82 -9.77 14.92 33.73
N GLN A 83 -10.66 14.61 34.67
CA GLN A 83 -11.76 13.66 34.41
C GLN A 83 -12.66 14.13 33.27
N GLU A 84 -12.84 15.43 33.12
CA GLU A 84 -13.62 16.01 32.03
C GLU A 84 -12.96 15.79 30.67
N PHE A 85 -11.63 16.00 30.57
CA PHE A 85 -10.89 15.76 29.37
C PHE A 85 -10.91 14.27 28.98
N THR A 86 -10.69 13.39 29.95
CA THR A 86 -10.74 11.93 29.71
C THR A 86 -12.12 11.48 29.23
N LYS A 87 -13.20 12.02 29.82
CA LYS A 87 -14.57 11.71 29.39
C LYS A 87 -14.88 12.25 27.99
N ALA A 88 -14.37 13.44 27.65
CA ALA A 88 -14.63 14.06 26.36
C ALA A 88 -13.84 13.42 25.21
N THR A 89 -12.60 12.99 25.47
CA THR A 89 -11.68 12.51 24.43
C THR A 89 -11.42 11.01 24.46
N ASN A 90 -11.80 10.36 25.57
CA ASN A 90 -11.47 8.97 25.88
C ASN A 90 -9.95 8.67 25.87
N ILE A 91 -9.11 9.72 25.95
CA ILE A 91 -7.66 9.61 26.05
C ILE A 91 -7.29 9.31 27.49
N GLN A 92 -6.38 8.36 27.70
CA GLN A 92 -5.94 7.93 29.01
C GLN A 92 -4.41 7.92 29.09
N ILE A 93 -3.88 8.32 30.25
CA ILE A 93 -2.47 8.12 30.58
C ILE A 93 -2.41 6.94 31.56
N LEU A 94 -1.64 5.93 31.19
CA LEU A 94 -1.56 4.67 31.90
C LEU A 94 -0.12 4.37 32.28
N SER A 95 0.07 3.74 33.43
CA SER A 95 1.36 3.15 33.76
C SER A 95 1.67 1.97 32.83
N GLN A 96 2.91 1.54 32.77
CA GLN A 96 3.32 0.36 31.97
C GLN A 96 2.42 -0.86 32.31
N ARG A 97 2.20 -1.12 33.59
CA ARG A 97 1.41 -2.25 34.06
C ARG A 97 -0.06 -2.15 33.66
N ASP A 98 -0.66 -0.97 33.80
CA ASP A 98 -2.07 -0.76 33.45
C ASP A 98 -2.28 -0.83 31.94
N ALA A 99 -1.34 -0.32 31.16
CA ALA A 99 -1.36 -0.42 29.71
C ALA A 99 -1.28 -1.89 29.23
N GLU A 100 -0.44 -2.72 29.85
CA GLU A 100 -0.36 -4.15 29.55
C GLU A 100 -1.69 -4.86 29.83
N ILE A 101 -2.31 -4.57 30.97
CA ILE A 101 -3.64 -5.11 31.33
C ILE A 101 -4.70 -4.68 30.31
N GLN A 102 -4.61 -3.46 29.78
CA GLN A 102 -5.58 -2.89 28.84
C GLN A 102 -5.28 -3.22 27.35
N GLY A 103 -4.36 -4.12 27.07
CA GLY A 103 -4.14 -4.68 25.74
C GLY A 103 -2.93 -4.16 24.98
N LEU A 104 -2.01 -3.45 25.63
CA LEU A 104 -0.73 -3.04 25.02
C LEU A 104 0.06 -4.22 24.47
N MET A 105 -0.01 -5.40 25.14
CA MET A 105 0.68 -6.61 24.71
C MET A 105 0.24 -7.11 23.33
N ASN A 106 -1.00 -6.85 22.98
CA ASN A 106 -1.58 -7.23 21.69
C ASN A 106 -1.41 -6.15 20.61
N ALA A 107 -0.78 -5.02 20.95
CA ALA A 107 -0.56 -3.93 20.02
C ALA A 107 0.75 -4.12 19.25
N ALA A 108 0.69 -4.07 17.93
CA ALA A 108 1.84 -4.16 17.06
C ALA A 108 2.65 -2.86 17.10
N GLN A 109 3.97 -2.99 17.15
CA GLN A 109 4.89 -1.85 17.08
C GLN A 109 5.10 -1.43 15.63
N TYR A 110 5.01 -0.12 15.37
CA TYR A 110 5.23 0.46 14.06
C TYR A 110 6.43 1.41 14.09
N LEU A 111 7.57 0.96 13.56
CA LEU A 111 8.82 1.74 13.56
C LEU A 111 8.68 3.07 12.83
N TYR A 112 8.05 3.08 11.68
CA TYR A 112 7.81 4.30 10.89
C TYR A 112 7.06 5.38 11.68
N PHE A 113 5.99 5.00 12.40
CA PHE A 113 5.24 5.92 13.26
C PHE A 113 6.07 6.36 14.48
N SER A 114 6.87 5.45 15.04
CA SER A 114 7.73 5.73 16.19
C SER A 114 8.81 6.76 15.84
N ASP A 115 9.45 6.63 14.68
CA ASP A 115 10.48 7.57 14.20
C ASP A 115 9.90 8.97 13.95
N GLN A 116 8.75 9.06 13.28
CA GLN A 116 8.08 10.32 13.05
C GLN A 116 7.61 10.96 14.35
N MET A 117 7.08 10.16 15.28
CA MET A 117 6.64 10.66 16.59
C MET A 117 7.82 11.17 17.39
N SER A 118 8.96 10.47 17.36
CA SER A 118 10.20 10.88 18.02
C SER A 118 10.70 12.24 17.51
N GLN A 119 10.68 12.46 16.20
CA GLN A 119 11.04 13.75 15.61
C GLN A 119 10.10 14.87 16.05
N LYS A 120 8.80 14.61 16.08
CA LYS A 120 7.77 15.60 16.44
C LYS A 120 7.76 15.93 17.93
N LEU A 121 8.02 14.96 18.79
CA LEU A 121 8.05 15.13 20.25
C LEU A 121 9.40 15.56 20.78
N GLY A 122 10.45 15.56 19.96
CA GLY A 122 11.80 16.00 20.32
C GLY A 122 12.58 15.02 21.20
N GLY A 123 12.29 13.72 21.09
CA GLY A 123 12.98 12.67 21.84
C GLY A 123 12.45 11.28 21.49
N PRO A 124 13.04 10.20 22.03
CA PRO A 124 12.66 8.85 21.68
C PRO A 124 11.21 8.57 22.10
N ALA A 125 10.38 8.20 21.12
CA ALA A 125 8.99 7.81 21.32
C ALA A 125 8.73 6.44 20.71
N GLU A 126 7.88 5.66 21.35
CA GLU A 126 7.43 4.38 20.84
C GLU A 126 5.95 4.44 20.51
N VAL A 127 5.59 3.92 19.34
CA VAL A 127 4.20 3.86 18.88
C VAL A 127 3.80 2.43 18.65
N ARG A 128 2.65 2.05 19.20
CA ARG A 128 1.98 0.78 18.95
C ARG A 128 0.53 1.02 18.56
N ILE A 129 -0.01 0.13 17.75
CA ILE A 129 -1.42 0.19 17.33
C ILE A 129 -2.06 -1.15 17.65
N SER A 130 -3.15 -1.11 18.41
CA SER A 130 -3.92 -2.33 18.68
C SER A 130 -4.77 -2.68 17.46
N GLN A 131 -4.76 -3.98 17.12
CA GLN A 131 -5.63 -4.53 16.08
C GLN A 131 -6.89 -5.08 16.75
N GLY A 132 -8.05 -4.61 16.33
CA GLY A 132 -9.35 -5.03 16.87
C GLY A 132 -10.30 -3.85 17.05
N GLU A 133 -11.55 -4.13 17.37
CA GLU A 133 -12.56 -3.11 17.70
C GLU A 133 -12.82 -3.12 19.22
N PRO A 134 -12.60 -1.98 19.90
CA PRO A 134 -12.10 -0.70 19.39
C PRO A 134 -10.57 -0.68 19.19
N SER A 135 -10.11 0.06 18.16
CA SER A 135 -8.69 0.25 17.88
C SER A 135 -8.11 1.40 18.70
N TYR A 136 -6.88 1.23 19.18
CA TYR A 136 -6.19 2.25 19.97
C TYR A 136 -4.80 2.53 19.44
N PHE A 137 -4.42 3.80 19.49
CA PHE A 137 -3.08 4.29 19.22
C PHE A 137 -2.36 4.50 20.55
N TRP A 138 -1.29 3.78 20.77
CA TRP A 138 -0.50 3.82 21.99
C TRP A 138 0.79 4.57 21.74
N VAL A 139 1.06 5.59 22.55
CA VAL A 139 2.27 6.39 22.47
C VAL A 139 2.98 6.36 23.80
N ARG A 140 4.27 6.03 23.80
CA ARG A 140 5.16 6.24 24.92
C ARG A 140 6.02 7.48 24.62
N PRO A 141 5.67 8.65 25.19
CA PRO A 141 6.34 9.90 24.84
C PRO A 141 7.66 10.07 25.61
N PRO A 142 8.62 10.82 25.09
CA PRO A 142 9.88 11.10 25.78
C PRO A 142 9.71 11.91 27.06
N GLN A 143 8.64 12.71 27.18
CA GLN A 143 8.30 13.50 28.36
C GLN A 143 7.88 12.62 29.56
N ALA A 144 7.33 11.45 29.30
CA ALA A 144 6.91 10.50 30.34
C ALA A 144 7.25 9.05 29.95
N PRO A 145 8.51 8.64 29.97
CA PRO A 145 8.97 7.35 29.43
C PRO A 145 8.45 6.12 30.20
N LYS A 146 7.86 6.33 31.39
CA LYS A 146 7.24 5.28 32.23
C LYS A 146 5.74 5.15 32.00
N HIS A 147 5.16 6.01 31.16
CA HIS A 147 3.71 6.07 30.94
C HIS A 147 3.38 5.90 29.45
N TRP A 148 2.19 5.36 29.21
CA TRP A 148 1.62 5.23 27.88
C TRP A 148 0.40 6.14 27.75
N VAL A 149 0.30 6.83 26.63
CA VAL A 149 -0.89 7.57 26.23
C VAL A 149 -1.69 6.66 25.30
N LYS A 150 -2.90 6.33 25.72
CA LYS A 150 -3.86 5.54 24.96
C LYS A 150 -4.86 6.49 24.30
N ILE A 151 -4.87 6.52 22.98
CA ILE A 151 -5.74 7.39 22.18
C ILE A 151 -6.68 6.49 21.37
N PRO A 152 -8.00 6.66 21.48
CA PRO A 152 -8.93 5.91 20.66
C PRO A 152 -8.79 6.33 19.20
N LEU A 153 -8.84 5.35 18.30
CA LEU A 153 -8.88 5.56 16.84
C LEU A 153 -10.33 5.52 16.33
N ASP A 154 -11.27 6.03 17.12
CA ASP A 154 -12.69 6.07 16.75
C ASP A 154 -12.84 6.91 15.45
N GLY A 155 -13.41 6.31 14.43
CA GLY A 155 -13.54 6.93 13.10
C GLY A 155 -12.38 6.62 12.11
N PHE A 156 -11.25 6.09 12.57
CA PHE A 156 -10.24 5.49 11.70
C PHE A 156 -10.50 3.99 11.55
N GLU A 157 -11.73 3.62 11.28
CA GLU A 157 -12.04 2.23 10.98
C GLU A 157 -11.18 1.76 9.81
N GLN A 158 -10.45 0.69 10.03
CA GLN A 158 -9.61 -0.02 9.04
C GLN A 158 -10.39 -0.43 7.77
N LYS A 159 -11.69 -0.23 7.78
CA LYS A 159 -12.59 -0.39 6.62
C LYS A 159 -12.31 0.59 5.47
N SER A 160 -11.62 1.71 5.73
CA SER A 160 -11.44 2.75 4.70
C SER A 160 -10.47 2.39 3.58
N PHE A 161 -9.58 1.44 3.80
CA PHE A 161 -8.64 1.00 2.75
C PHE A 161 -9.18 -0.12 1.86
N SER A 162 -10.08 -0.93 2.38
CA SER A 162 -10.65 -2.06 1.65
C SER A 162 -11.34 -1.65 0.33
N PRO A 163 -12.22 -0.63 0.30
CA PRO A 163 -12.86 -0.21 -0.95
C PRO A 163 -11.86 0.36 -1.96
N LEU A 164 -10.82 1.07 -1.53
CA LEU A 164 -9.79 1.60 -2.43
C LEU A 164 -8.94 0.48 -3.04
N VAL A 165 -8.55 -0.50 -2.25
CA VAL A 165 -7.81 -1.68 -2.74
C VAL A 165 -8.67 -2.49 -3.71
N ILE A 166 -9.95 -2.73 -3.38
CA ILE A 166 -10.88 -3.42 -4.26
C ILE A 166 -11.05 -2.67 -5.58
N TYR A 167 -11.19 -1.34 -5.53
CA TYR A 167 -11.30 -0.49 -6.71
C TYR A 167 -10.03 -0.56 -7.58
N LEU A 168 -8.85 -0.49 -6.98
CA LEU A 168 -7.58 -0.60 -7.70
C LEU A 168 -7.40 -1.98 -8.36
N VAL A 169 -7.76 -3.05 -7.66
CA VAL A 169 -7.74 -4.41 -8.21
C VAL A 169 -8.75 -4.54 -9.35
N ALA A 170 -9.97 -4.01 -9.18
CA ALA A 170 -10.99 -4.04 -10.22
C ALA A 170 -10.53 -3.31 -11.50
N ILE A 171 -9.94 -2.12 -11.38
CA ILE A 171 -9.37 -1.39 -12.53
C ILE A 171 -8.25 -2.21 -13.19
N GLY A 172 -7.37 -2.82 -12.40
CA GLY A 172 -6.30 -3.67 -12.93
C GLY A 172 -6.84 -4.84 -13.75
N VAL A 173 -7.83 -5.55 -13.21
CA VAL A 173 -8.49 -6.66 -13.91
C VAL A 173 -9.22 -6.19 -15.18
N LEU A 174 -9.95 -5.07 -15.11
CA LEU A 174 -10.62 -4.51 -16.28
C LEU A 174 -9.63 -4.08 -17.37
N SER A 175 -8.50 -3.50 -16.99
CA SER A 175 -7.44 -3.09 -17.94
C SER A 175 -6.86 -4.28 -18.68
N VAL A 176 -6.57 -5.37 -17.96
CA VAL A 176 -6.06 -6.62 -18.57
C VAL A 176 -7.12 -7.27 -19.46
N ALA A 177 -8.36 -7.37 -18.98
CA ALA A 177 -9.47 -7.95 -19.73
C ALA A 177 -9.78 -7.13 -20.98
N GLY A 178 -9.83 -5.79 -20.87
CA GLY A 178 -10.04 -4.87 -22.00
C GLY A 178 -8.95 -4.99 -23.04
N GLY A 179 -7.70 -5.01 -22.62
CA GLY A 179 -6.55 -5.22 -23.50
C GLY A 179 -6.62 -6.55 -24.24
N TRP A 180 -7.01 -7.62 -23.55
CA TRP A 180 -7.17 -8.95 -24.15
C TRP A 180 -8.31 -9.01 -25.19
N VAL A 181 -9.47 -8.43 -24.87
CA VAL A 181 -10.62 -8.35 -25.80
C VAL A 181 -10.24 -7.52 -27.04
N PHE A 182 -9.62 -6.36 -26.84
CA PHE A 182 -9.17 -5.47 -27.91
C PHE A 182 -8.16 -6.18 -28.83
N ALA A 183 -7.19 -6.86 -28.25
CA ALA A 183 -6.22 -7.65 -29.00
C ALA A 183 -6.90 -8.76 -29.82
N ARG A 184 -7.89 -9.42 -29.26
CA ARG A 184 -8.65 -10.47 -29.95
C ARG A 184 -9.49 -9.93 -31.10
N GLN A 185 -10.11 -8.74 -30.94
CA GLN A 185 -10.91 -8.10 -32.00
C GLN A 185 -10.06 -7.63 -33.18
N LEU A 186 -8.87 -7.08 -32.92
CA LEU A 186 -7.93 -6.67 -33.97
C LEU A 186 -7.35 -7.86 -34.75
N ASN A 187 -7.29 -9.04 -34.13
CA ASN A 187 -6.71 -10.23 -34.75
C ASN A 187 -7.59 -10.85 -35.85
N ARG A 188 -8.91 -10.66 -35.78
CA ARG A 188 -9.83 -11.22 -36.75
C ARG A 188 -9.70 -10.61 -38.16
N PRO A 189 -9.74 -9.27 -38.33
CA PRO A 189 -9.63 -8.67 -39.65
C PRO A 189 -8.23 -8.80 -40.28
N LEU A 190 -7.15 -8.79 -39.45
CA LEU A 190 -5.79 -8.93 -39.95
C LEU A 190 -5.52 -10.33 -40.50
N LYS A 191 -6.06 -11.38 -39.90
CA LYS A 191 -5.96 -12.73 -40.46
C LYS A 191 -6.72 -12.88 -41.78
N ALA A 192 -7.92 -12.27 -41.88
CA ALA A 192 -8.68 -12.28 -43.11
C ALA A 192 -7.94 -11.57 -44.26
N LEU A 193 -7.32 -10.43 -43.97
CA LEU A 193 -6.48 -9.73 -44.97
C LEU A 193 -5.22 -10.53 -45.35
N GLN A 194 -4.63 -11.23 -44.40
CA GLN A 194 -3.45 -12.06 -44.66
C GLN A 194 -3.78 -13.28 -45.57
N TYR A 195 -4.94 -13.91 -45.32
CA TYR A 195 -5.43 -14.99 -46.19
C TYR A 195 -5.78 -14.47 -47.58
N ALA A 196 -6.48 -13.32 -47.69
CA ALA A 196 -6.78 -12.73 -49.00
C ALA A 196 -5.52 -12.33 -49.79
N ALA A 197 -4.48 -11.81 -49.10
CA ALA A 197 -3.21 -11.48 -49.74
C ALA A 197 -2.42 -12.72 -50.21
N GLU A 198 -2.48 -13.83 -49.46
CA GLU A 198 -1.90 -15.09 -49.82
C GLU A 198 -2.61 -15.76 -51.03
N GLU A 199 -3.93 -15.68 -51.11
CA GLU A 199 -4.74 -16.16 -52.24
C GLU A 199 -4.41 -15.37 -53.50
N VAL A 200 -4.38 -14.05 -53.43
CA VAL A 200 -3.93 -13.20 -54.57
C VAL A 200 -2.51 -13.49 -54.98
N GLY A 201 -1.60 -13.75 -54.02
CA GLY A 201 -0.20 -14.10 -54.30
C GLY A 201 -0.03 -15.46 -54.99
N ARG A 202 -0.99 -16.35 -54.84
CA ARG A 202 -1.02 -17.67 -55.53
C ARG A 202 -1.72 -17.63 -56.91
N GLY A 203 -2.24 -16.46 -57.31
CA GLY A 203 -2.92 -16.32 -58.60
C GLY A 203 -4.34 -16.85 -58.62
N GLU A 204 -4.91 -17.19 -57.48
CA GLU A 204 -6.30 -17.59 -57.34
C GLU A 204 -7.14 -16.30 -57.05
N PHE A 205 -7.79 -15.76 -58.09
CA PHE A 205 -8.72 -14.66 -57.94
C PHE A 205 -10.03 -15.17 -57.36
N PRO A 206 -10.49 -14.68 -56.21
CA PRO A 206 -11.82 -15.06 -55.74
C PRO A 206 -12.88 -14.66 -56.75
N GLU A 207 -13.68 -15.63 -57.20
CA GLU A 207 -14.86 -15.36 -57.99
C GLU A 207 -15.79 -14.42 -57.24
N GLN A 208 -16.15 -13.32 -57.88
CA GLN A 208 -17.03 -12.33 -57.32
C GLN A 208 -18.42 -12.97 -57.03
N LEU A 209 -18.83 -12.92 -55.79
CA LEU A 209 -20.23 -13.05 -55.37
C LEU A 209 -20.91 -11.67 -55.37
#